data_da066230cf94883f8210991804430cf5
#
_entry.id   da066230cf94883f8210991804430cf5
#
_cell.length_a   1.000
_cell.length_b   1.000
_cell.length_c   1.000
_cell.angle_alpha   90.00
_cell.angle_beta   90.00
_cell.angle_gamma   90.00
#
_symmetry.space_group_name_H-M   'P 1'
#
loop_
_entity.id
_entity.type
_entity.pdbx_description
1 polymer ?
#
loop_
_entity_poly.entity_id
_entity_poly.type
_entity_poly.pdbx_seq_one_letter_code
_entity_poly.pdbx_strand_id
1 'polypeptide(L)'
;VGIALFYKQFVISAQPFSQAVVSTVAALIGMIPEGLVLLTSVVLAVSVIRLSRYNALVQDLYSIETLARVDVLCLDKTGTITSGKPQVTDMVPVEGISEEELLSIAYALEKKSEHPLAHAILQKAEEAQIHDNLEIKNFLAVAGNGLSGKIDKETIYGGNQRFIEKYAKIPLSMIKKSEELANQGKTPLFFACDEQLIGIIAVADVIKEDSPQAVKELQNMGIRVVMLTGDNERTAKAIGKQAGVDRVIAGVLPEGKESVIRDLKEKGKVAMVGDGINDAPALTRADMGIAIGAGTDIAIDAADVVLMKSRLSDVPAAIRLSRATLKNIHENLFWAFIYNIIGIPLAAGAWYMLLGWKLNPMFGAAAMSLSS
;
A
#
# COMPACT_ATOMS: atom_id res chain seq x y z
N VAL A 1 -28.13 -18.50 -32.32
CA VAL A 1 -27.73 -18.22 -33.71
C VAL A 1 -27.27 -19.50 -34.39
N GLY A 2 -26.30 -20.29 -33.88
CA GLY A 2 -25.77 -21.50 -34.49
C GLY A 2 -26.85 -22.54 -34.83
N ILE A 3 -27.76 -22.82 -33.89
CA ILE A 3 -28.87 -23.75 -34.11
C ILE A 3 -29.78 -23.28 -35.28
N ALA A 4 -30.09 -21.99 -35.33
CA ALA A 4 -30.92 -21.41 -36.36
C ALA A 4 -30.21 -21.42 -37.73
N LEU A 5 -28.90 -21.17 -37.78
CA LEU A 5 -28.09 -21.26 -38.99
C LEU A 5 -28.00 -22.70 -39.50
N PHE A 6 -27.76 -23.65 -38.60
CA PHE A 6 -27.74 -25.08 -38.96
C PHE A 6 -29.07 -25.54 -39.51
N TYR A 7 -30.19 -25.20 -38.83
CA TYR A 7 -31.54 -25.52 -39.29
C TYR A 7 -31.83 -24.93 -40.69
N LYS A 8 -31.45 -23.66 -40.90
CA LYS A 8 -31.60 -23.01 -42.21
C LYS A 8 -30.82 -23.74 -43.30
N GLN A 9 -29.57 -24.11 -43.05
CA GLN A 9 -28.70 -24.75 -44.04
C GLN A 9 -29.10 -26.21 -44.30
N PHE A 10 -29.42 -26.95 -43.25
CA PHE A 10 -29.75 -28.36 -43.33
C PHE A 10 -31.18 -28.60 -43.83
N VAL A 11 -32.17 -27.86 -43.29
CA VAL A 11 -33.59 -28.09 -43.56
C VAL A 11 -34.10 -27.22 -44.71
N ILE A 12 -33.80 -25.93 -44.70
CA ILE A 12 -34.34 -24.98 -45.68
C ILE A 12 -33.53 -25.01 -46.97
N SER A 13 -32.20 -25.05 -46.89
CA SER A 13 -31.31 -25.06 -48.05
C SER A 13 -30.94 -26.47 -48.52
N ALA A 14 -31.47 -27.53 -47.89
CA ALA A 14 -31.26 -28.94 -48.19
C ALA A 14 -29.79 -29.35 -48.46
N GLN A 15 -28.85 -28.73 -47.73
CA GLN A 15 -27.44 -29.08 -47.87
C GLN A 15 -27.12 -30.41 -47.19
N PRO A 16 -26.12 -31.16 -47.69
CA PRO A 16 -25.65 -32.37 -47.01
C PRO A 16 -25.24 -32.05 -45.57
N PHE A 17 -25.50 -32.97 -44.63
CA PHE A 17 -25.23 -32.78 -43.20
C PHE A 17 -23.82 -32.27 -42.93
N SER A 18 -22.80 -32.87 -43.58
CA SER A 18 -21.40 -32.45 -43.40
C SER A 18 -21.14 -31.01 -43.84
N GLN A 19 -21.75 -30.57 -44.95
CA GLN A 19 -21.61 -29.20 -45.43
C GLN A 19 -22.37 -28.20 -44.55
N ALA A 20 -23.57 -28.55 -44.07
CA ALA A 20 -24.34 -27.74 -43.15
C ALA A 20 -23.59 -27.54 -41.82
N VAL A 21 -22.94 -28.59 -41.29
CA VAL A 21 -22.08 -28.49 -40.09
C VAL A 21 -20.88 -27.58 -40.36
N VAL A 22 -20.11 -27.83 -41.41
CA VAL A 22 -18.92 -27.02 -41.74
C VAL A 22 -19.28 -25.55 -41.95
N SER A 23 -20.34 -25.25 -42.69
CA SER A 23 -20.77 -23.87 -42.92
C SER A 23 -21.28 -23.19 -41.66
N THR A 24 -21.94 -23.92 -40.76
CA THR A 24 -22.40 -23.39 -39.48
C THR A 24 -21.22 -23.11 -38.56
N VAL A 25 -20.24 -24.03 -38.47
CA VAL A 25 -19.02 -23.85 -37.67
C VAL A 25 -18.19 -22.70 -38.21
N ALA A 26 -18.00 -22.60 -39.52
CA ALA A 26 -17.29 -21.50 -40.17
C ALA A 26 -17.96 -20.14 -39.85
N ALA A 27 -19.31 -20.09 -39.94
CA ALA A 27 -20.06 -18.88 -39.57
C ALA A 27 -19.92 -18.53 -38.06
N LEU A 28 -19.94 -19.54 -37.18
CA LEU A 28 -19.75 -19.33 -35.74
C LEU A 28 -18.33 -18.86 -35.42
N ILE A 29 -17.30 -19.42 -36.06
CA ILE A 29 -15.91 -18.98 -35.90
C ILE A 29 -15.76 -17.54 -36.39
N GLY A 30 -16.34 -17.19 -37.55
CA GLY A 30 -16.31 -15.80 -38.04
C GLY A 30 -17.10 -14.78 -37.21
N MET A 31 -17.94 -15.26 -36.27
CA MET A 31 -18.64 -14.41 -35.31
C MET A 31 -17.80 -14.11 -34.05
N ILE A 32 -16.72 -14.85 -33.82
CA ILE A 32 -15.80 -14.58 -32.72
C ILE A 32 -14.90 -13.43 -33.18
N PRO A 33 -14.99 -12.27 -32.55
CA PRO A 33 -14.12 -11.14 -32.92
C PRO A 33 -12.68 -11.47 -32.54
N GLU A 34 -11.88 -11.96 -33.48
CA GLU A 34 -10.45 -12.30 -33.26
C GLU A 34 -9.66 -11.09 -32.74
N GLY A 35 -10.05 -9.87 -33.15
CA GLY A 35 -9.47 -8.62 -32.66
C GLY A 35 -9.72 -8.33 -31.20
N LEU A 36 -10.66 -8.99 -30.54
CA LEU A 36 -11.09 -8.68 -29.18
C LEU A 36 -10.03 -9.06 -28.14
N VAL A 37 -9.36 -10.20 -28.32
CA VAL A 37 -8.25 -10.65 -27.47
C VAL A 37 -7.04 -9.73 -27.68
N LEU A 38 -6.76 -9.38 -28.93
CA LEU A 38 -5.67 -8.47 -29.27
C LEU A 38 -5.94 -7.08 -28.67
N LEU A 39 -7.15 -6.54 -28.82
CA LEU A 39 -7.54 -5.23 -28.29
C LEU A 39 -7.41 -5.18 -26.77
N THR A 40 -7.90 -6.18 -26.05
CA THR A 40 -7.77 -6.23 -24.58
C THR A 40 -6.31 -6.29 -24.16
N SER A 41 -5.49 -7.10 -24.83
CA SER A 41 -4.05 -7.21 -24.55
C SER A 41 -3.33 -5.90 -24.82
N VAL A 42 -3.65 -5.21 -25.91
CA VAL A 42 -3.06 -3.89 -26.24
C VAL A 42 -3.46 -2.83 -25.20
N VAL A 43 -4.74 -2.78 -24.80
CA VAL A 43 -5.22 -1.83 -23.78
C VAL A 43 -4.53 -2.08 -22.44
N LEU A 44 -4.37 -3.34 -22.04
CA LEU A 44 -3.63 -3.70 -20.83
C LEU A 44 -2.15 -3.30 -20.93
N ALA A 45 -1.50 -3.59 -22.07
CA ALA A 45 -0.10 -3.22 -22.29
C ALA A 45 0.11 -1.69 -22.25
N VAL A 46 -0.78 -0.91 -22.88
CA VAL A 46 -0.75 0.56 -22.82
C VAL A 46 -0.93 1.03 -21.37
N SER A 47 -1.76 0.35 -20.59
CA SER A 47 -1.98 0.69 -19.17
C SER A 47 -0.77 0.40 -18.30
N VAL A 48 -0.05 -0.70 -18.56
CA VAL A 48 1.26 -0.96 -17.91
C VAL A 48 2.26 0.15 -18.22
N ILE A 49 2.35 0.58 -19.50
CA ILE A 49 3.21 1.70 -19.90
C ILE A 49 2.80 3.01 -19.19
N ARG A 50 1.50 3.27 -19.03
CA ARG A 50 1.01 4.43 -18.29
C ARG A 50 1.36 4.34 -16.80
N LEU A 51 1.15 3.18 -16.15
CA LEU A 51 1.53 2.94 -14.77
C LEU A 51 3.04 3.13 -14.56
N SER A 52 3.86 2.65 -15.48
CA SER A 52 5.31 2.85 -15.45
C SER A 52 5.71 4.33 -15.45
N ARG A 53 4.97 5.19 -16.16
CA ARG A 53 5.18 6.67 -16.11
C ARG A 53 4.84 7.28 -14.75
N TYR A 54 4.00 6.63 -13.95
CA TYR A 54 3.71 6.99 -12.56
C TYR A 54 4.63 6.26 -11.58
N ASN A 55 5.75 5.68 -12.07
CA ASN A 55 6.72 4.93 -11.28
C ASN A 55 6.13 3.69 -10.60
N ALA A 56 5.11 3.10 -11.19
CA ALA A 56 4.54 1.82 -10.79
C ALA A 56 4.92 0.76 -11.83
N LEU A 57 5.67 -0.25 -11.42
CA LEU A 57 6.01 -1.41 -12.24
C LEU A 57 5.02 -2.52 -11.94
N VAL A 58 4.43 -3.08 -12.97
CA VAL A 58 3.45 -4.18 -12.90
C VAL A 58 4.12 -5.41 -13.48
N GLN A 59 4.14 -6.50 -12.73
CA GLN A 59 4.81 -7.74 -13.15
C GLN A 59 3.95 -8.56 -14.11
N ASP A 60 2.61 -8.51 -13.98
CA ASP A 60 1.68 -9.24 -14.81
C ASP A 60 0.53 -8.32 -15.30
N LEU A 61 0.10 -8.51 -16.55
CA LEU A 61 -1.02 -7.77 -17.15
C LEU A 61 -2.34 -7.95 -16.36
N TYR A 62 -2.56 -9.13 -15.79
CA TYR A 62 -3.75 -9.42 -14.98
C TYR A 62 -3.78 -8.68 -13.64
N SER A 63 -2.64 -8.21 -13.16
CA SER A 63 -2.55 -7.40 -11.95
C SER A 63 -3.38 -6.11 -12.05
N ILE A 64 -3.53 -5.54 -13.27
CA ILE A 64 -4.37 -4.36 -13.51
C ILE A 64 -5.84 -4.67 -13.21
N GLU A 65 -6.33 -5.84 -13.64
CA GLU A 65 -7.71 -6.25 -13.37
C GLU A 65 -7.94 -6.50 -11.89
N THR A 66 -7.03 -7.20 -11.22
CA THR A 66 -7.12 -7.49 -9.78
C THR A 66 -7.06 -6.20 -8.98
N LEU A 67 -6.14 -5.28 -9.32
CA LEU A 67 -6.00 -3.98 -8.64
C LEU A 67 -7.27 -3.11 -8.77
N ALA A 68 -7.96 -3.16 -9.91
CA ALA A 68 -9.21 -2.44 -10.10
C ALA A 68 -10.37 -2.96 -9.22
N ARG A 69 -10.31 -4.22 -8.79
CA ARG A 69 -11.36 -4.93 -8.03
C ARG A 69 -11.08 -5.04 -6.53
N VAL A 70 -10.10 -4.33 -6.01
CA VAL A 70 -9.75 -4.35 -4.59
C VAL A 70 -10.87 -3.76 -3.75
N ASP A 71 -11.28 -4.49 -2.70
CA ASP A 71 -12.31 -4.10 -1.73
C ASP A 71 -11.68 -3.69 -0.39
N VAL A 72 -10.57 -4.34 0.00
CA VAL A 72 -9.85 -4.11 1.25
C VAL A 72 -8.38 -3.88 0.95
N LEU A 73 -7.84 -2.80 1.47
CA LEU A 73 -6.41 -2.49 1.40
C LEU A 73 -5.79 -2.62 2.79
N CYS A 74 -4.85 -3.54 2.92
CA CYS A 74 -4.04 -3.70 4.11
C CYS A 74 -2.73 -2.92 3.93
N LEU A 75 -2.41 -2.06 4.87
CA LEU A 75 -1.19 -1.26 4.89
C LEU A 75 -0.31 -1.71 6.05
N ASP A 76 0.95 -2.02 5.79
CA ASP A 76 1.91 -2.06 6.88
C ASP A 76 2.08 -0.64 7.47
N LYS A 77 2.45 -0.54 8.75
CA LYS A 77 2.67 0.76 9.37
C LYS A 77 4.04 1.33 8.95
N THR A 78 5.09 0.57 9.20
CA THR A 78 6.48 1.02 9.11
C THR A 78 6.93 1.11 7.65
N GLY A 79 7.50 2.24 7.24
CA GLY A 79 7.92 2.44 5.85
C GLY A 79 6.78 2.68 4.85
N THR A 80 5.54 2.26 5.16
CA THR A 80 4.35 2.43 4.31
C THR A 80 3.52 3.64 4.73
N ILE A 81 2.89 3.64 5.92
CA ILE A 81 2.14 4.78 6.46
C ILE A 81 3.08 5.80 7.10
N THR A 82 4.13 5.32 7.78
CA THR A 82 5.14 6.14 8.45
C THR A 82 6.45 6.12 7.66
N SER A 83 7.39 6.99 8.03
CA SER A 83 8.68 7.07 7.35
C SER A 83 9.57 5.84 7.55
N GLY A 84 9.30 5.03 8.57
CA GLY A 84 10.13 3.91 8.99
C GLY A 84 11.43 4.35 9.70
N LYS A 85 11.59 5.66 9.92
CA LYS A 85 12.75 6.25 10.59
C LYS A 85 12.28 7.00 11.83
N PRO A 86 12.60 6.52 13.05
CA PRO A 86 12.30 7.24 14.25
C PRO A 86 12.95 8.63 14.23
N GLN A 87 12.20 9.64 14.72
CA GLN A 87 12.68 11.03 14.84
C GLN A 87 12.32 11.59 16.20
N VAL A 88 13.12 12.52 16.72
CA VAL A 88 12.77 13.31 17.91
C VAL A 88 11.63 14.25 17.54
N THR A 89 10.51 14.10 18.23
CA THR A 89 9.30 14.91 17.99
C THR A 89 9.05 15.96 19.04
N ASP A 90 9.50 15.70 20.28
CA ASP A 90 9.35 16.64 21.40
C ASP A 90 10.53 16.54 22.34
N MET A 91 10.90 17.67 22.89
CA MET A 91 11.85 17.81 23.99
C MET A 91 11.16 18.55 25.12
N VAL A 92 11.17 17.98 26.32
CA VAL A 92 10.51 18.52 27.51
C VAL A 92 11.52 18.57 28.62
N PRO A 93 12.35 19.63 28.68
CA PRO A 93 13.29 19.81 29.78
C PRO A 93 12.55 20.15 31.10
N VAL A 94 13.19 19.89 32.25
CA VAL A 94 12.70 20.39 33.52
C VAL A 94 13.03 21.87 33.68
N GLU A 95 12.42 22.53 34.68
CA GLU A 95 12.67 23.93 34.97
C GLU A 95 14.16 24.18 35.28
N GLY A 96 14.74 25.13 34.57
CA GLY A 96 16.16 25.50 34.71
C GLY A 96 17.11 24.80 33.74
N ILE A 97 16.65 23.83 32.93
CA ILE A 97 17.43 23.16 31.89
C ILE A 97 16.93 23.63 30.53
N SER A 98 17.81 23.89 29.59
CA SER A 98 17.45 24.22 28.20
C SER A 98 17.26 22.96 27.34
N GLU A 99 16.55 23.09 26.23
CA GLU A 99 16.42 21.97 25.24
C GLU A 99 17.78 21.59 24.67
N GLU A 100 18.66 22.56 24.45
CA GLU A 100 20.02 22.34 23.95
C GLU A 100 20.87 21.53 24.95
N GLU A 101 20.78 21.84 26.23
CA GLU A 101 21.48 21.14 27.29
C GLU A 101 20.95 19.69 27.43
N LEU A 102 19.63 19.50 27.45
CA LEU A 102 19.01 18.16 27.44
C LEU A 102 19.48 17.34 26.26
N LEU A 103 19.47 17.92 25.05
CA LEU A 103 19.85 17.23 23.81
C LEU A 103 21.37 16.93 23.79
N SER A 104 22.21 17.83 24.31
CA SER A 104 23.65 17.62 24.41
C SER A 104 24.03 16.45 25.33
N ILE A 105 23.41 16.37 26.50
CA ILE A 105 23.61 15.26 27.44
C ILE A 105 23.09 13.94 26.84
N ALA A 106 21.91 13.96 26.23
CA ALA A 106 21.33 12.80 25.57
C ALA A 106 22.20 12.32 24.39
N TYR A 107 22.71 13.24 23.57
CA TYR A 107 23.61 12.95 22.46
C TYR A 107 24.88 12.25 22.95
N ALA A 108 25.54 12.80 23.99
CA ALA A 108 26.74 12.22 24.53
C ALA A 108 26.53 10.77 25.02
N LEU A 109 25.41 10.51 25.69
CA LEU A 109 25.05 9.18 26.19
C LEU A 109 24.69 8.21 25.04
N GLU A 110 23.85 8.62 24.09
CA GLU A 110 23.34 7.79 23.00
C GLU A 110 24.37 7.54 21.87
N LYS A 111 25.44 8.35 21.79
CA LYS A 111 26.52 8.18 20.81
C LYS A 111 27.21 6.81 20.88
N LYS A 112 27.12 6.13 22.02
CA LYS A 112 27.67 4.79 22.24
C LYS A 112 26.62 3.68 22.13
N SER A 113 25.38 4.02 21.82
CA SER A 113 24.24 3.11 21.69
C SER A 113 24.01 2.73 20.23
N GLU A 114 23.77 1.43 19.98
CA GLU A 114 23.37 0.92 18.67
C GLU A 114 21.83 0.85 18.51
N HIS A 115 21.07 1.36 19.48
CA HIS A 115 19.63 1.29 19.46
C HIS A 115 19.03 2.22 18.38
N PRO A 116 17.98 1.80 17.63
CA PRO A 116 17.36 2.65 16.60
C PRO A 116 16.87 4.02 17.11
N LEU A 117 16.43 4.11 18.36
CA LEU A 117 16.03 5.38 18.99
C LEU A 117 17.21 6.32 19.23
N ALA A 118 18.41 5.78 19.45
CA ALA A 118 19.63 6.58 19.58
C ALA A 118 19.92 7.36 18.31
N HIS A 119 19.77 6.73 17.13
CA HIS A 119 19.97 7.40 15.85
C HIS A 119 19.09 8.64 15.68
N ALA A 120 17.85 8.60 16.18
CA ALA A 120 16.96 9.76 16.14
C ALA A 120 17.49 10.94 16.96
N ILE A 121 18.06 10.67 18.14
CA ILE A 121 18.65 11.69 19.02
C ILE A 121 19.94 12.24 18.39
N LEU A 122 20.79 11.35 17.85
CA LEU A 122 22.02 11.75 17.18
C LEU A 122 21.73 12.64 15.96
N GLN A 123 20.78 12.26 15.11
CA GLN A 123 20.38 13.06 13.96
C GLN A 123 19.85 14.42 14.40
N LYS A 124 19.01 14.49 15.45
CA LYS A 124 18.48 15.74 15.96
C LYS A 124 19.56 16.67 16.49
N ALA A 125 20.57 16.12 17.16
CA ALA A 125 21.71 16.86 17.65
C ALA A 125 22.59 17.41 16.52
N GLU A 126 22.81 16.62 15.46
CA GLU A 126 23.52 17.05 14.25
C GLU A 126 22.78 18.20 13.55
N GLU A 127 21.45 18.11 13.39
CA GLU A 127 20.59 19.16 12.83
C GLU A 127 20.67 20.46 13.65
N ALA A 128 20.76 20.33 14.99
CA ALA A 128 20.92 21.45 15.93
C ALA A 128 22.38 21.96 16.03
N GLN A 129 23.30 21.38 15.24
CA GLN A 129 24.73 21.71 15.25
C GLN A 129 25.37 21.59 16.63
N ILE A 130 24.90 20.64 17.45
CA ILE A 130 25.49 20.35 18.74
C ILE A 130 26.80 19.58 18.51
N HIS A 131 27.90 20.30 18.65
CA HIS A 131 29.26 19.74 18.60
C HIS A 131 29.78 19.60 20.03
N ASP A 132 29.34 18.54 20.69
CA ASP A 132 29.73 18.40 22.11
C ASP A 132 30.95 17.50 22.26
N ASN A 133 31.87 17.96 23.07
CA ASN A 133 33.11 17.27 23.45
C ASN A 133 32.93 16.49 24.78
N LEU A 134 31.68 16.27 25.23
CA LEU A 134 31.42 15.51 26.45
C LEU A 134 31.82 14.04 26.27
N GLU A 135 32.86 13.64 26.95
CA GLU A 135 33.36 12.26 26.91
C GLU A 135 32.64 11.39 27.94
N ILE A 136 31.85 10.42 27.49
CA ILE A 136 31.22 9.43 28.37
C ILE A 136 32.23 8.34 28.76
N LYS A 137 32.46 8.19 30.06
CA LYS A 137 33.21 7.11 30.69
C LYS A 137 32.27 6.10 31.35
N ASN A 138 32.74 4.87 31.55
CA ASN A 138 31.96 3.81 32.21
C ASN A 138 30.56 3.60 31.62
N PHE A 139 30.45 3.63 30.28
CA PHE A 139 29.19 3.38 29.60
C PHE A 139 28.67 1.98 29.86
N LEU A 140 27.41 1.87 30.24
CA LEU A 140 26.70 0.60 30.45
C LEU A 140 25.33 0.66 29.80
N ALA A 141 25.04 -0.32 28.92
CA ALA A 141 23.71 -0.53 28.35
C ALA A 141 22.99 -1.63 29.12
N VAL A 142 21.78 -1.35 29.62
CA VAL A 142 20.92 -2.31 30.30
C VAL A 142 19.79 -2.68 29.32
N ALA A 143 19.88 -3.85 28.73
CA ALA A 143 18.96 -4.31 27.70
C ALA A 143 17.49 -4.15 28.10
N GLY A 144 16.69 -3.48 27.23
CA GLY A 144 15.27 -3.25 27.42
C GLY A 144 14.92 -2.19 28.48
N ASN A 145 15.89 -1.54 29.12
CA ASN A 145 15.64 -0.57 30.19
C ASN A 145 16.23 0.80 29.88
N GLY A 146 17.54 0.89 29.63
CA GLY A 146 18.19 2.17 29.41
C GLY A 146 19.72 2.09 29.42
N LEU A 147 20.33 3.24 29.49
CA LEU A 147 21.77 3.49 29.42
C LEU A 147 22.24 4.23 30.65
N SER A 148 23.50 4.04 31.03
CA SER A 148 24.18 4.87 32.01
C SER A 148 25.61 5.13 31.60
N GLY A 149 26.17 6.25 32.07
CA GLY A 149 27.55 6.61 31.83
C GLY A 149 27.96 7.76 32.73
N LYS A 150 29.24 8.11 32.76
CA LYS A 150 29.74 9.22 33.54
C LYS A 150 30.31 10.32 32.66
N ILE A 151 29.88 11.54 32.92
CA ILE A 151 30.48 12.77 32.39
C ILE A 151 31.17 13.43 33.56
N ASP A 152 32.50 13.55 33.50
CA ASP A 152 33.34 14.05 34.63
C ASP A 152 33.07 13.30 35.94
N LYS A 153 32.36 13.91 36.87
CA LYS A 153 32.01 13.34 38.19
C LYS A 153 30.55 12.93 38.30
N GLU A 154 29.71 13.33 37.35
CA GLU A 154 28.27 13.12 37.36
C GLU A 154 27.89 11.84 36.60
N THR A 155 26.89 11.12 37.09
CA THR A 155 26.38 9.92 36.45
C THR A 155 25.13 10.27 35.68
N ILE A 156 25.16 10.02 34.38
CA ILE A 156 24.02 10.24 33.47
C ILE A 156 23.27 8.93 33.24
N TYR A 157 21.95 9.02 33.28
CA TYR A 157 21.05 7.92 33.00
C TYR A 157 20.10 8.33 31.90
N GLY A 158 19.84 7.43 30.93
CA GLY A 158 18.85 7.60 29.87
C GLY A 158 18.04 6.33 29.70
N GLY A 159 16.72 6.41 29.53
CA GLY A 159 15.92 5.21 29.32
C GLY A 159 14.43 5.35 29.63
N ASN A 160 13.76 4.21 29.85
CA ASN A 160 12.35 4.20 30.18
C ASN A 160 12.08 4.70 31.62
N GLN A 161 10.83 5.06 31.90
CA GLN A 161 10.41 5.59 33.22
C GLN A 161 10.84 4.68 34.35
N ARG A 162 10.60 3.37 34.26
CA ARG A 162 10.91 2.38 35.33
C ARG A 162 12.41 2.29 35.63
N PHE A 163 13.24 2.53 34.61
CA PHE A 163 14.69 2.54 34.80
C PHE A 163 15.13 3.79 35.54
N ILE A 164 14.64 4.96 35.13
CA ILE A 164 15.02 6.25 35.75
C ILE A 164 14.50 6.38 37.19
N GLU A 165 13.31 5.87 37.53
CA GLU A 165 12.75 5.86 38.87
C GLU A 165 13.65 5.16 39.93
N LYS A 166 14.57 4.31 39.49
CA LYS A 166 15.55 3.67 40.39
C LYS A 166 16.66 4.62 40.84
N TYR A 167 16.92 5.66 40.09
CA TYR A 167 18.07 6.55 40.28
C TYR A 167 17.65 7.99 40.59
N ALA A 168 16.58 8.50 40.00
CA ALA A 168 16.13 9.86 40.14
C ALA A 168 14.62 9.95 40.45
N LYS A 169 14.21 11.00 41.18
CA LYS A 169 12.79 11.29 41.40
C LYS A 169 12.18 11.96 40.18
N ILE A 170 11.09 11.38 39.65
CA ILE A 170 10.37 11.95 38.53
C ILE A 170 9.18 12.77 39.06
N PRO A 171 9.08 14.08 38.76
CA PRO A 171 7.92 14.89 39.11
C PRO A 171 6.63 14.36 38.46
N LEU A 172 5.51 14.45 39.20
CA LEU A 172 4.20 14.02 38.70
C LEU A 172 3.77 14.73 37.40
N SER A 173 4.20 15.97 37.21
CA SER A 173 3.98 16.73 35.96
C SER A 173 4.65 16.07 34.76
N MET A 174 5.88 15.57 34.95
CA MET A 174 6.65 14.90 33.91
C MET A 174 6.07 13.50 33.59
N ILE A 175 5.58 12.77 34.61
CA ILE A 175 4.88 11.50 34.41
C ILE A 175 3.63 11.73 33.55
N LYS A 176 2.77 12.69 33.89
CA LYS A 176 1.59 13.04 33.11
C LYS A 176 1.96 13.43 31.67
N LYS A 177 3.03 14.23 31.52
CA LYS A 177 3.50 14.63 30.19
C LYS A 177 3.97 13.44 29.36
N SER A 178 4.68 12.49 29.96
CA SER A 178 5.11 11.27 29.30
C SER A 178 3.92 10.39 28.86
N GLU A 179 2.87 10.32 29.69
CA GLU A 179 1.63 9.61 29.36
C GLU A 179 0.88 10.26 28.19
N GLU A 180 0.82 11.60 28.16
CA GLU A 180 0.27 12.34 27.01
C GLU A 180 1.01 12.03 25.72
N LEU A 181 2.35 12.09 25.74
CA LEU A 181 3.20 11.77 24.60
C LEU A 181 3.01 10.31 24.14
N ALA A 182 2.98 9.38 25.08
CA ALA A 182 2.74 7.98 24.78
C ALA A 182 1.31 7.73 24.22
N ASN A 183 0.29 8.49 24.65
CA ASN A 183 -1.06 8.44 24.08
C ASN A 183 -1.12 8.98 22.64
N GLN A 184 -0.13 9.79 22.24
CA GLN A 184 0.04 10.26 20.86
C GLN A 184 0.84 9.28 20.00
N GLY A 185 1.22 8.11 20.52
CA GLY A 185 2.00 7.10 19.80
C GLY A 185 3.51 7.33 19.83
N LYS A 186 3.99 8.23 20.68
CA LYS A 186 5.41 8.55 20.84
C LYS A 186 6.04 7.70 21.94
N THR A 187 7.34 7.52 21.88
CA THR A 187 8.14 6.81 22.91
C THR A 187 8.89 7.84 23.74
N PRO A 188 8.46 8.13 24.96
CA PRO A 188 9.17 9.05 25.86
C PRO A 188 10.39 8.36 26.47
N LEU A 189 11.57 8.96 26.30
CA LEU A 189 12.81 8.59 26.92
C LEU A 189 13.16 9.63 27.99
N PHE A 190 13.40 9.18 29.20
CA PHE A 190 13.74 10.03 30.33
C PHE A 190 15.25 10.12 30.47
N PHE A 191 15.75 11.31 30.81
CA PHE A 191 17.16 11.56 31.07
C PHE A 191 17.33 12.17 32.47
N ALA A 192 18.33 11.69 33.19
CA ALA A 192 18.66 12.16 34.55
C ALA A 192 20.16 12.30 34.71
N CYS A 193 20.56 13.25 35.57
CA CYS A 193 21.90 13.47 36.01
C CYS A 193 21.94 13.22 37.53
N ASP A 194 22.71 12.24 37.98
CA ASP A 194 22.69 11.72 39.34
C ASP A 194 21.26 11.41 39.82
N GLU A 195 20.76 12.11 40.85
CA GLU A 195 19.42 11.90 41.42
C GLU A 195 18.35 12.84 40.83
N GLN A 196 18.70 13.69 39.86
CA GLN A 196 17.82 14.72 39.31
C GLN A 196 17.41 14.42 37.90
N LEU A 197 16.11 14.49 37.61
CA LEU A 197 15.60 14.41 36.23
C LEU A 197 16.01 15.66 35.46
N ILE A 198 16.53 15.51 34.24
CA ILE A 198 16.88 16.63 33.35
C ILE A 198 15.73 16.88 32.34
N GLY A 199 15.07 15.83 31.90
CA GLY A 199 13.95 16.00 30.96
C GLY A 199 13.51 14.71 30.28
N ILE A 200 12.62 14.89 29.30
CA ILE A 200 12.09 13.83 28.46
C ILE A 200 12.35 14.20 27.00
N ILE A 201 12.85 13.24 26.22
CA ILE A 201 12.90 13.32 24.76
C ILE A 201 11.93 12.27 24.20
N ALA A 202 10.95 12.71 23.43
CA ALA A 202 10.02 11.80 22.78
C ALA A 202 10.46 11.50 21.36
N VAL A 203 10.49 10.22 21.03
CA VAL A 203 10.86 9.72 19.70
C VAL A 203 9.66 8.98 19.11
N ALA A 204 9.37 9.24 17.85
CA ALA A 204 8.31 8.54 17.13
C ALA A 204 8.70 8.31 15.67
N ASP A 205 8.09 7.28 15.09
CA ASP A 205 8.08 7.07 13.64
C ASP A 205 6.96 7.94 13.04
N VAL A 206 7.37 8.96 12.29
CA VAL A 206 6.46 10.02 11.83
C VAL A 206 5.64 9.57 10.64
N ILE A 207 4.35 9.88 10.64
CA ILE A 207 3.45 9.63 9.52
C ILE A 207 3.91 10.46 8.31
N LYS A 208 3.95 9.83 7.12
CA LYS A 208 4.25 10.55 5.87
C LYS A 208 3.15 11.58 5.59
N GLU A 209 3.53 12.72 5.06
CA GLU A 209 2.60 13.84 4.80
C GLU A 209 1.44 13.46 3.88
N ASP A 210 1.69 12.57 2.92
CA ASP A 210 0.71 12.13 1.95
C ASP A 210 -0.22 11.00 2.45
N SER A 211 0.13 10.33 3.56
CA SER A 211 -0.62 9.15 4.05
C SER A 211 -2.08 9.43 4.41
N PRO A 212 -2.42 10.50 5.18
CA PRO A 212 -3.82 10.75 5.53
C PRO A 212 -4.68 11.05 4.30
N GLN A 213 -4.14 11.80 3.32
CA GLN A 213 -4.85 12.11 2.10
C GLN A 213 -5.04 10.86 1.24
N ALA A 214 -4.00 10.01 1.11
CA ALA A 214 -4.08 8.76 0.36
C ALA A 214 -5.12 7.80 0.96
N VAL A 215 -5.17 7.67 2.29
CA VAL A 215 -6.21 6.88 2.99
C VAL A 215 -7.59 7.40 2.67
N LYS A 216 -7.81 8.71 2.75
CA LYS A 216 -9.10 9.32 2.42
C LYS A 216 -9.51 9.11 0.96
N GLU A 217 -8.57 9.19 0.02
CA GLU A 217 -8.85 8.90 -1.39
C GLU A 217 -9.29 7.45 -1.60
N LEU A 218 -8.62 6.50 -0.94
CA LEU A 218 -8.99 5.08 -0.99
C LEU A 218 -10.39 4.83 -0.43
N GLN A 219 -10.73 5.44 0.71
CA GLN A 219 -12.06 5.36 1.30
C GLN A 219 -13.13 5.94 0.38
N ASN A 220 -12.85 7.07 -0.29
CA ASN A 220 -13.74 7.67 -1.29
C ASN A 220 -13.97 6.77 -2.52
N MET A 221 -13.04 5.86 -2.80
CA MET A 221 -13.20 4.83 -3.83
C MET A 221 -13.99 3.61 -3.35
N GLY A 222 -14.48 3.60 -2.10
CA GLY A 222 -15.19 2.49 -1.47
C GLY A 222 -14.27 1.37 -0.97
N ILE A 223 -12.98 1.62 -0.82
CA ILE A 223 -12.00 0.64 -0.35
C ILE A 223 -11.86 0.79 1.17
N ARG A 224 -11.98 -0.32 1.89
CA ARG A 224 -11.73 -0.34 3.34
C ARG A 224 -10.24 -0.40 3.60
N VAL A 225 -9.73 0.53 4.39
CA VAL A 225 -8.29 0.63 4.71
C VAL A 225 -8.01 0.06 6.10
N VAL A 226 -7.15 -0.94 6.18
CA VAL A 226 -6.77 -1.64 7.41
C VAL A 226 -5.27 -1.46 7.64
N MET A 227 -4.86 -0.98 8.81
CA MET A 227 -3.44 -0.91 9.19
C MET A 227 -3.05 -2.16 9.97
N LEU A 228 -1.95 -2.79 9.57
CA LEU A 228 -1.30 -3.91 10.25
C LEU A 228 0.01 -3.43 10.88
N THR A 229 0.27 -3.82 12.14
CA THR A 229 1.53 -3.45 12.80
C THR A 229 1.87 -4.42 13.94
N GLY A 230 3.17 -4.62 14.16
CA GLY A 230 3.70 -5.30 15.34
C GLY A 230 3.71 -4.45 16.61
N ASP A 231 3.41 -3.14 16.51
CA ASP A 231 3.40 -2.22 17.64
C ASP A 231 2.33 -2.59 18.68
N ASN A 232 2.52 -2.11 19.90
CA ASN A 232 1.48 -2.21 20.93
C ASN A 232 0.21 -1.46 20.52
N GLU A 233 -0.92 -1.88 21.11
CA GLU A 233 -2.25 -1.39 20.75
C GLU A 233 -2.41 0.13 20.92
N ARG A 234 -1.75 0.72 21.93
CA ARG A 234 -1.79 2.15 22.23
C ARG A 234 -1.17 2.98 21.10
N THR A 235 0.06 2.65 20.71
CA THR A 235 0.79 3.31 19.62
C THR A 235 0.07 3.10 18.29
N ALA A 236 -0.35 1.88 18.01
CA ALA A 236 -1.05 1.53 16.78
C ALA A 236 -2.36 2.32 16.62
N LYS A 237 -3.19 2.42 17.68
CA LYS A 237 -4.43 3.21 17.66
C LYS A 237 -4.17 4.70 17.45
N ALA A 238 -3.12 5.25 18.07
CA ALA A 238 -2.77 6.66 17.89
C ALA A 238 -2.40 6.97 16.44
N ILE A 239 -1.53 6.15 15.83
CA ILE A 239 -1.10 6.31 14.44
C ILE A 239 -2.28 6.05 13.49
N GLY A 240 -3.07 5.01 13.70
CA GLY A 240 -4.22 4.71 12.88
C GLY A 240 -5.27 5.83 12.87
N LYS A 241 -5.49 6.48 14.02
CA LYS A 241 -6.36 7.66 14.13
C LYS A 241 -5.81 8.85 13.35
N GLN A 242 -4.51 9.10 13.44
CA GLN A 242 -3.86 10.19 12.69
C GLN A 242 -3.87 9.94 11.17
N ALA A 243 -3.64 8.70 10.74
CA ALA A 243 -3.70 8.30 9.34
C ALA A 243 -5.15 8.22 8.80
N GLY A 244 -6.15 8.11 9.68
CA GLY A 244 -7.55 8.03 9.32
C GLY A 244 -8.02 6.67 8.81
N VAL A 245 -7.31 5.56 9.13
CA VAL A 245 -7.68 4.21 8.68
C VAL A 245 -8.96 3.71 9.34
N ASP A 246 -9.69 2.82 8.65
CA ASP A 246 -10.97 2.27 9.14
C ASP A 246 -10.79 1.27 10.28
N ARG A 247 -9.67 0.54 10.27
CA ARG A 247 -9.36 -0.48 11.27
C ARG A 247 -7.87 -0.59 11.52
N VAL A 248 -7.51 -0.85 12.78
CA VAL A 248 -6.14 -1.12 13.20
C VAL A 248 -6.08 -2.55 13.77
N ILE A 249 -5.07 -3.31 13.35
CA ILE A 249 -4.75 -4.63 13.90
C ILE A 249 -3.31 -4.54 14.42
N ALA A 250 -3.18 -4.48 15.73
CA ALA A 250 -1.93 -4.27 16.47
C ALA A 250 -1.35 -5.59 17.00
N GLY A 251 -0.07 -5.59 17.36
CA GLY A 251 0.62 -6.74 17.97
C GLY A 251 0.76 -7.94 17.04
N VAL A 252 0.72 -7.71 15.72
CA VAL A 252 0.83 -8.77 14.71
C VAL A 252 2.29 -9.04 14.42
N LEU A 253 2.77 -10.20 14.83
CA LEU A 253 4.11 -10.67 14.47
C LEU A 253 4.22 -10.89 12.94
N PRO A 254 5.42 -10.85 12.35
CA PRO A 254 5.59 -11.04 10.90
C PRO A 254 4.87 -12.27 10.35
N GLU A 255 5.00 -13.42 11.02
CA GLU A 255 4.33 -14.68 10.67
C GLU A 255 2.80 -14.60 10.77
N GLY A 256 2.27 -13.75 11.66
CA GLY A 256 0.84 -13.54 11.86
C GLY A 256 0.18 -12.67 10.79
N LYS A 257 0.95 -11.85 10.05
CA LYS A 257 0.39 -10.97 9.01
C LYS A 257 -0.30 -11.76 7.90
N GLU A 258 0.28 -12.89 7.50
CA GLU A 258 -0.30 -13.78 6.49
C GLU A 258 -1.68 -14.31 6.92
N SER A 259 -1.84 -14.73 8.18
CA SER A 259 -3.12 -15.23 8.69
C SER A 259 -4.21 -14.15 8.69
N VAL A 260 -3.86 -12.92 9.04
CA VAL A 260 -4.78 -11.78 8.99
C VAL A 260 -5.26 -11.51 7.55
N ILE A 261 -4.34 -11.54 6.57
CA ILE A 261 -4.71 -11.38 5.16
C ILE A 261 -5.67 -12.48 4.73
N ARG A 262 -5.42 -13.73 5.11
CA ARG A 262 -6.30 -14.87 4.81
C ARG A 262 -7.72 -14.66 5.34
N ASP A 263 -7.86 -14.21 6.58
CA ASP A 263 -9.16 -13.98 7.20
C ASP A 263 -9.92 -12.81 6.54
N LEU A 264 -9.19 -11.80 6.06
CA LEU A 264 -9.77 -10.65 5.35
C LEU A 264 -10.25 -11.03 3.94
N LYS A 265 -9.60 -11.98 3.27
CA LYS A 265 -10.00 -12.48 1.94
C LYS A 265 -11.38 -13.12 1.92
N GLU A 266 -11.89 -13.60 3.05
CA GLU A 266 -13.27 -14.08 3.18
C GLU A 266 -14.32 -12.95 2.98
N LYS A 267 -13.89 -11.68 3.10
CA LYS A 267 -14.76 -10.50 3.06
C LYS A 267 -14.66 -9.69 1.78
N GLY A 268 -13.83 -10.12 0.83
CA GLY A 268 -13.62 -9.42 -0.44
C GLY A 268 -12.19 -9.56 -0.95
N LYS A 269 -11.89 -8.89 -2.06
CA LYS A 269 -10.55 -8.87 -2.66
C LYS A 269 -9.60 -8.00 -1.85
N VAL A 270 -8.50 -8.58 -1.39
CA VAL A 270 -7.53 -7.94 -0.50
C VAL A 270 -6.26 -7.61 -1.24
N ALA A 271 -5.84 -6.34 -1.16
CA ALA A 271 -4.48 -5.93 -1.49
C ALA A 271 -3.67 -5.71 -0.21
N MET A 272 -2.38 -6.05 -0.24
CA MET A 272 -1.42 -5.75 0.82
C MET A 272 -0.34 -4.81 0.31
N VAL A 273 -0.04 -3.76 1.07
CA VAL A 273 1.06 -2.83 0.79
C VAL A 273 2.09 -2.93 1.90
N GLY A 274 3.34 -3.16 1.53
CA GLY A 274 4.46 -3.25 2.47
C GLY A 274 5.78 -2.87 1.80
N ASP A 275 6.84 -2.68 2.59
CA ASP A 275 8.16 -2.25 2.12
C ASP A 275 9.29 -3.23 2.48
N GLY A 276 9.02 -4.20 3.34
CA GLY A 276 10.04 -5.02 3.98
C GLY A 276 9.96 -6.51 3.72
N ILE A 277 11.06 -7.19 4.07
CA ILE A 277 11.19 -8.65 4.04
C ILE A 277 10.09 -9.33 4.88
N ASN A 278 9.73 -8.70 6.00
CA ASN A 278 8.72 -9.20 6.94
C ASN A 278 7.31 -9.23 6.35
N ASP A 279 7.07 -8.51 5.27
CA ASP A 279 5.78 -8.43 4.60
C ASP A 279 5.64 -9.40 3.43
N ALA A 280 6.74 -9.99 2.94
CA ALA A 280 6.73 -10.88 1.78
C ALA A 280 5.70 -12.01 1.87
N PRO A 281 5.51 -12.73 3.01
CA PRO A 281 4.48 -13.75 3.13
C PRO A 281 3.05 -13.16 3.01
N ALA A 282 2.83 -11.95 3.53
CA ALA A 282 1.55 -11.27 3.46
C ALA A 282 1.27 -10.72 2.06
N LEU A 283 2.29 -10.17 1.37
CA LEU A 283 2.23 -9.72 -0.03
C LEU A 283 1.82 -10.87 -0.95
N THR A 284 2.53 -12.00 -0.86
CA THR A 284 2.22 -13.19 -1.67
C THR A 284 0.86 -13.79 -1.35
N ARG A 285 0.37 -13.69 -0.09
CA ARG A 285 -0.92 -14.24 0.31
C ARG A 285 -2.10 -13.42 -0.15
N ALA A 286 -1.94 -12.12 -0.30
CA ALA A 286 -2.98 -11.20 -0.76
C ALA A 286 -3.49 -11.58 -2.17
N ASP A 287 -4.64 -11.03 -2.59
CA ASP A 287 -5.04 -11.12 -4.00
C ASP A 287 -4.17 -10.20 -4.87
N MET A 288 -3.56 -9.17 -4.25
CA MET A 288 -2.64 -8.24 -4.87
C MET A 288 -1.58 -7.82 -3.85
N GLY A 289 -0.33 -8.12 -4.10
CA GLY A 289 0.83 -7.62 -3.37
C GLY A 289 1.36 -6.33 -4.00
N ILE A 290 1.56 -5.29 -3.20
CA ILE A 290 2.10 -4.01 -3.63
C ILE A 290 3.33 -3.68 -2.78
N ALA A 291 4.52 -3.69 -3.37
CA ALA A 291 5.73 -3.19 -2.72
C ALA A 291 5.83 -1.67 -2.90
N ILE A 292 6.22 -0.96 -1.83
CA ILE A 292 6.33 0.51 -1.84
C ILE A 292 7.76 0.96 -1.52
N GLY A 293 8.26 1.94 -2.30
CA GLY A 293 9.63 2.44 -2.17
C GLY A 293 10.64 1.53 -2.86
N ALA A 294 11.93 1.82 -2.67
CA ALA A 294 13.01 0.93 -3.06
C ALA A 294 13.08 -0.24 -2.04
N GLY A 295 12.00 -1.01 -1.96
CA GLY A 295 11.88 -2.16 -1.07
C GLY A 295 13.04 -3.15 -1.25
N THR A 296 13.19 -4.07 -0.31
CA THR A 296 14.16 -5.15 -0.45
C THR A 296 13.84 -5.99 -1.68
N ASP A 297 14.86 -6.56 -2.32
CA ASP A 297 14.68 -7.46 -3.48
C ASP A 297 13.62 -8.54 -3.21
N ILE A 298 13.56 -9.04 -1.98
CA ILE A 298 12.56 -10.04 -1.55
C ILE A 298 11.13 -9.49 -1.57
N ALA A 299 10.92 -8.23 -1.15
CA ALA A 299 9.59 -7.62 -1.20
C ALA A 299 9.17 -7.32 -2.65
N ILE A 300 10.13 -6.95 -3.49
CA ILE A 300 9.93 -6.74 -4.93
C ILE A 300 9.51 -8.06 -5.59
N ASP A 301 10.22 -9.15 -5.33
CA ASP A 301 9.91 -10.46 -5.90
C ASP A 301 8.57 -11.05 -5.43
N ALA A 302 8.12 -10.66 -4.22
CA ALA A 302 6.86 -11.12 -3.63
C ALA A 302 5.63 -10.30 -4.06
N ALA A 303 5.82 -9.16 -4.73
CA ALA A 303 4.76 -8.22 -5.06
C ALA A 303 4.35 -8.33 -6.54
N ASP A 304 3.07 -8.15 -6.82
CA ASP A 304 2.53 -8.06 -8.19
C ASP A 304 2.75 -6.67 -8.80
N VAL A 305 2.82 -5.64 -7.94
CA VAL A 305 3.05 -4.24 -8.31
C VAL A 305 4.12 -3.64 -7.43
N VAL A 306 5.07 -2.94 -8.03
CA VAL A 306 6.14 -2.23 -7.32
C VAL A 306 6.02 -0.73 -7.56
N LEU A 307 5.83 0.03 -6.48
CA LEU A 307 5.83 1.48 -6.50
C LEU A 307 7.23 1.98 -6.18
N MET A 308 7.91 2.56 -7.16
CA MET A 308 9.31 2.98 -7.05
C MET A 308 9.55 4.11 -6.04
N LYS A 309 8.52 4.90 -5.75
CA LYS A 309 8.57 5.97 -4.76
C LYS A 309 7.94 5.51 -3.45
N SER A 310 8.53 5.95 -2.33
CA SER A 310 7.99 5.66 -1.01
C SER A 310 6.84 6.61 -0.65
N ARG A 311 5.81 6.72 -1.53
CA ARG A 311 4.64 7.57 -1.34
C ARG A 311 3.36 6.76 -1.39
N LEU A 312 2.57 6.86 -0.33
CA LEU A 312 1.29 6.13 -0.26
C LEU A 312 0.27 6.64 -1.29
N SER A 313 0.37 7.92 -1.69
CA SER A 313 -0.48 8.54 -2.72
C SER A 313 -0.39 7.87 -4.11
N ASP A 314 0.67 7.12 -4.38
CA ASP A 314 0.81 6.40 -5.64
C ASP A 314 -0.12 5.16 -5.70
N VAL A 315 -0.54 4.61 -4.54
CA VAL A 315 -1.50 3.47 -4.47
C VAL A 315 -2.89 3.86 -5.00
N PRO A 316 -3.57 4.90 -4.48
CA PRO A 316 -4.87 5.30 -5.03
C PRO A 316 -4.77 5.75 -6.49
N ALA A 317 -3.65 6.32 -6.92
CA ALA A 317 -3.43 6.67 -8.32
C ALA A 317 -3.37 5.43 -9.23
N ALA A 318 -2.66 4.37 -8.81
CA ALA A 318 -2.60 3.11 -9.53
C ALA A 318 -3.97 2.42 -9.62
N ILE A 319 -4.73 2.38 -8.53
CA ILE A 319 -6.08 1.80 -8.50
C ILE A 319 -7.03 2.59 -9.42
N ARG A 320 -6.99 3.92 -9.39
CA ARG A 320 -7.79 4.79 -10.26
C ARG A 320 -7.54 4.52 -11.74
N LEU A 321 -6.26 4.42 -12.11
CA LEU A 321 -5.87 4.13 -13.49
C LEU A 321 -6.33 2.72 -13.91
N SER A 322 -6.17 1.73 -13.05
CA SER A 322 -6.61 0.35 -13.30
C SER A 322 -8.13 0.27 -13.47
N ARG A 323 -8.92 0.96 -12.64
CA ARG A 323 -10.39 1.06 -12.78
C ARG A 323 -10.80 1.73 -14.10
N ALA A 324 -10.12 2.81 -14.50
CA ALA A 324 -10.38 3.49 -15.76
C ALA A 324 -10.04 2.58 -16.95
N THR A 325 -8.96 1.82 -16.88
CA THR A 325 -8.59 0.83 -17.89
C THR A 325 -9.65 -0.26 -18.03
N LEU A 326 -10.10 -0.83 -16.91
CA LEU A 326 -11.11 -1.88 -16.91
C LEU A 326 -12.45 -1.37 -17.46
N LYS A 327 -12.83 -0.13 -17.12
CA LYS A 327 -14.01 0.51 -17.69
C LYS A 327 -13.90 0.64 -19.21
N ASN A 328 -12.78 1.10 -19.73
CA ASN A 328 -12.52 1.18 -21.17
C ASN A 328 -12.63 -0.18 -21.87
N ILE A 329 -12.05 -1.23 -21.25
CA ILE A 329 -12.15 -2.58 -21.78
C ILE A 329 -13.62 -3.02 -21.86
N HIS A 330 -14.41 -2.82 -20.81
CA HIS A 330 -15.84 -3.17 -20.80
C HIS A 330 -16.65 -2.37 -21.81
N GLU A 331 -16.38 -1.08 -21.99
CA GLU A 331 -17.03 -0.26 -23.01
C GLU A 331 -16.71 -0.74 -24.42
N ASN A 332 -15.45 -1.04 -24.71
CA ASN A 332 -15.04 -1.58 -26.01
C ASN A 332 -15.68 -2.95 -26.29
N LEU A 333 -15.70 -3.84 -25.28
CA LEU A 333 -16.38 -5.13 -25.38
C LEU A 333 -17.88 -4.97 -25.64
N PHE A 334 -18.54 -4.06 -24.91
CA PHE A 334 -19.97 -3.79 -25.11
C PHE A 334 -20.26 -3.35 -26.53
N TRP A 335 -19.50 -2.42 -27.09
CA TRP A 335 -19.68 -1.96 -28.47
C TRP A 335 -19.41 -3.06 -29.50
N ALA A 336 -18.34 -3.85 -29.28
CA ALA A 336 -18.02 -4.98 -30.15
C ALA A 336 -19.14 -6.04 -30.17
N PHE A 337 -19.75 -6.35 -29.01
CA PHE A 337 -20.86 -7.30 -28.94
C PHE A 337 -22.15 -6.75 -29.52
N ILE A 338 -22.53 -5.52 -29.22
CA ILE A 338 -23.78 -4.92 -29.69
C ILE A 338 -23.77 -4.79 -31.21
N TYR A 339 -22.63 -4.41 -31.77
CA TYR A 339 -22.43 -4.37 -33.21
C TYR A 339 -22.68 -5.72 -33.87
N ASN A 340 -22.13 -6.78 -33.31
CA ASN A 340 -22.33 -8.15 -33.83
C ASN A 340 -23.77 -8.64 -33.64
N ILE A 341 -24.40 -8.33 -32.49
CA ILE A 341 -25.80 -8.69 -32.22
C ILE A 341 -26.77 -8.05 -33.24
N ILE A 342 -26.49 -6.81 -33.64
CA ILE A 342 -27.32 -6.10 -34.64
C ILE A 342 -26.89 -6.46 -36.08
N GLY A 343 -25.61 -6.46 -36.36
CA GLY A 343 -25.04 -6.62 -37.68
C GLY A 343 -25.26 -8.03 -38.28
N ILE A 344 -25.13 -9.07 -37.45
CA ILE A 344 -25.28 -10.47 -37.94
C ILE A 344 -26.72 -10.77 -38.40
N PRO A 345 -27.80 -10.48 -37.64
CA PRO A 345 -29.16 -10.64 -38.11
C PRO A 345 -29.48 -9.81 -39.35
N LEU A 346 -28.92 -8.60 -39.40
CA LEU A 346 -29.11 -7.69 -40.55
C LEU A 346 -28.43 -8.27 -41.80
N ALA A 347 -27.17 -8.76 -41.68
CA ALA A 347 -26.45 -9.42 -42.77
C ALA A 347 -27.12 -10.76 -43.21
N ALA A 348 -27.71 -11.49 -42.25
CA ALA A 348 -28.47 -12.70 -42.49
C ALA A 348 -29.84 -12.45 -43.18
N GLY A 349 -30.23 -11.20 -43.40
CA GLY A 349 -31.46 -10.82 -44.05
C GLY A 349 -32.72 -10.92 -43.19
N ALA A 350 -32.60 -10.98 -41.87
CA ALA A 350 -33.73 -11.05 -40.95
C ALA A 350 -34.67 -9.82 -41.09
N TRP A 351 -34.12 -8.67 -41.42
CA TRP A 351 -34.87 -7.42 -41.61
C TRP A 351 -35.44 -7.26 -43.02
N TYR A 352 -34.97 -8.11 -43.97
CA TYR A 352 -35.51 -8.06 -45.35
C TYR A 352 -36.97 -8.45 -45.41
N MET A 353 -37.40 -9.42 -44.60
CA MET A 353 -38.79 -9.83 -44.50
C MET A 353 -39.69 -8.79 -43.86
N LEU A 354 -39.17 -7.94 -42.97
CA LEU A 354 -39.94 -6.94 -42.22
C LEU A 354 -39.91 -5.55 -42.85
N LEU A 355 -38.77 -5.14 -43.42
CA LEU A 355 -38.53 -3.76 -43.84
C LEU A 355 -38.02 -3.64 -45.30
N GLY A 356 -37.81 -4.74 -46.01
CA GLY A 356 -37.27 -4.75 -47.37
C GLY A 356 -35.82 -4.31 -47.50
N TRP A 357 -35.13 -4.16 -46.39
CA TRP A 357 -33.74 -3.65 -46.34
C TRP A 357 -32.73 -4.77 -46.62
N LYS A 358 -31.90 -4.56 -47.64
CA LYS A 358 -30.69 -5.39 -47.90
C LYS A 358 -29.48 -4.63 -47.46
N LEU A 359 -28.68 -5.24 -46.60
CA LEU A 359 -27.37 -4.70 -46.25
C LEU A 359 -26.41 -4.91 -47.44
N ASN A 360 -25.81 -3.82 -47.91
CA ASN A 360 -24.71 -3.93 -48.85
C ASN A 360 -23.47 -4.46 -48.08
N PRO A 361 -22.79 -5.52 -48.54
CA PRO A 361 -21.59 -6.05 -47.87
C PRO A 361 -20.50 -5.03 -47.57
N MET A 362 -20.41 -3.96 -48.41
CA MET A 362 -19.49 -2.86 -48.18
C MET A 362 -19.78 -2.09 -46.88
N PHE A 363 -21.03 -1.92 -46.47
CA PHE A 363 -21.38 -1.28 -45.20
C PHE A 363 -20.98 -2.16 -43.98
N GLY A 364 -21.12 -3.48 -44.14
CA GLY A 364 -20.66 -4.43 -43.12
C GLY A 364 -19.14 -4.38 -42.92
N ALA A 365 -18.39 -4.36 -44.01
CA ALA A 365 -16.93 -4.28 -43.99
C ALA A 365 -16.44 -2.90 -43.45
N ALA A 366 -17.08 -1.80 -43.84
CA ALA A 366 -16.75 -0.47 -43.34
C ALA A 366 -17.05 -0.32 -41.80
N ALA A 367 -18.16 -0.88 -41.36
CA ALA A 367 -18.50 -0.86 -39.95
C ALA A 367 -17.58 -1.76 -39.09
N MET A 368 -17.11 -2.90 -39.63
CA MET A 368 -16.07 -3.72 -38.98
C MET A 368 -14.74 -2.98 -38.85
N SER A 369 -14.31 -2.25 -39.88
CA SER A 369 -13.06 -1.47 -39.80
C SER A 369 -13.16 -0.22 -38.89
N LEU A 370 -14.35 0.30 -38.60
CA LEU A 370 -14.61 1.39 -37.67
C LEU A 370 -14.74 0.89 -36.22
N SER A 371 -14.97 -0.39 -36.00
CA SER A 371 -15.10 -0.99 -34.65
C SER A 371 -13.78 -1.52 -34.09
N SER A 372 -12.73 -1.55 -34.88
CA SER A 372 -11.37 -1.88 -34.51
C SER A 372 -10.54 -0.61 -34.25
#